data_921293e19b1de602a1d3f82fcc45085c
#
_entry.id   921293e19b1de602a1d3f82fcc45085c
#
_cell.length_a   1.000
_cell.length_b   1.000
_cell.length_c   1.000
_cell.angle_alpha   90.00
_cell.angle_beta   90.00
_cell.angle_gamma   90.00
#
_symmetry.space_group_name_H-M   'P 1'
#
loop_
_entity.id
_entity.type
_entity.pdbx_description
1 polymer ?
#
loop_
_entity_poly.entity_id
_entity_poly.type
_entity_poly.pdbx_seq_one_letter_code
_entity_poly.pdbx_strand_id
1 'polypeptide(L)'
;MPSSAFLPRALALTAAALLAATAAASPAHASAPPPGEADTPLAPGAAYKAAYDTLGAQRLTPAQRRLDAAKQARAADTSATARGAGAALAGYKLSGALHQSQKTSYWCGPATLVITQSAHDGVAGRSQQDAATLLKTNTSGTAWYGVDINVPGPTGYPMADALNHRLPGAGYVPRALPYTPTATDKANFKQHITHNTDHDYAIAGNAWEVPGGPHLVGHPNIEIFHWVSIDGYNTDTAAAQVDYLDPVGGVSTSVISWAGSVPKSAHISSDTLTTIMGGRGYVW
;
A
#
# COMPACT_ATOMS: atom_id res chain seq x y z
N MET A 1 -20.33 83.84 15.67
CA MET A 1 -19.79 82.50 15.99
C MET A 1 -20.95 81.57 16.15
N PRO A 2 -21.27 80.68 15.19
CA PRO A 2 -22.38 79.77 15.36
C PRO A 2 -21.88 78.39 15.74
N SER A 3 -22.50 77.81 16.75
CA SER A 3 -22.36 76.49 17.27
C SER A 3 -22.97 75.47 16.29
N SER A 4 -22.21 74.44 15.90
CA SER A 4 -22.69 73.32 15.12
C SER A 4 -23.14 72.19 16.06
N ALA A 5 -24.37 71.80 15.96
CA ALA A 5 -24.94 70.65 16.67
C ALA A 5 -24.65 69.39 15.97
N PHE A 6 -24.03 68.37 16.65
CA PHE A 6 -23.85 67.02 16.18
C PHE A 6 -25.08 66.19 16.56
N LEU A 7 -25.71 65.61 15.58
CA LEU A 7 -26.72 64.53 15.73
C LEU A 7 -26.06 63.17 15.75
N PRO A 8 -26.38 62.20 16.63
CA PRO A 8 -25.88 60.87 16.60
C PRO A 8 -26.67 60.01 15.59
N ARG A 9 -25.94 59.36 14.69
CA ARG A 9 -26.47 58.33 13.81
C ARG A 9 -26.64 57.03 14.60
N ALA A 10 -27.86 56.57 14.69
CA ALA A 10 -28.17 55.21 15.16
C ALA A 10 -27.65 54.15 14.20
N LEU A 11 -26.79 53.25 14.69
CA LEU A 11 -26.35 52.02 13.98
C LEU A 11 -27.42 50.95 14.23
N ALA A 12 -28.11 50.54 13.18
CA ALA A 12 -28.94 49.34 13.20
C ALA A 12 -28.03 48.11 13.05
N LEU A 13 -27.92 47.31 14.10
CA LEU A 13 -27.33 45.98 14.03
C LEU A 13 -28.35 45.02 13.41
N THR A 14 -28.13 44.60 12.18
CA THR A 14 -28.79 43.43 11.59
C THR A 14 -28.04 42.17 12.02
N ALA A 15 -28.64 41.38 12.90
CA ALA A 15 -28.17 40.07 13.26
C ALA A 15 -28.41 39.10 12.07
N ALA A 16 -27.36 38.74 11.37
CA ALA A 16 -27.39 37.65 10.41
C ALA A 16 -27.25 36.31 11.16
N ALA A 17 -28.35 35.58 11.24
CA ALA A 17 -28.35 34.22 11.75
C ALA A 17 -27.62 33.31 10.75
N LEU A 18 -26.40 32.85 11.09
CA LEU A 18 -25.69 31.80 10.38
C LEU A 18 -26.37 30.46 10.68
N LEU A 19 -27.19 29.96 9.76
CA LEU A 19 -27.58 28.54 9.75
C LEU A 19 -26.34 27.71 9.40
N ALA A 20 -25.73 27.08 10.40
CA ALA A 20 -24.76 26.02 10.17
C ALA A 20 -25.52 24.78 9.66
N ALA A 21 -25.50 24.57 8.35
CA ALA A 21 -25.91 23.30 7.77
C ALA A 21 -24.85 22.26 8.13
N THR A 22 -25.12 21.45 9.13
CA THR A 22 -24.38 20.21 9.37
C THR A 22 -24.69 19.26 8.22
N ALA A 23 -23.80 19.19 7.24
CA ALA A 23 -23.83 18.12 6.25
C ALA A 23 -23.56 16.81 6.99
N ALA A 24 -24.61 16.04 7.23
CA ALA A 24 -24.49 14.66 7.65
C ALA A 24 -23.78 13.92 6.50
N ALA A 25 -22.55 13.46 6.75
CA ALA A 25 -21.85 12.58 5.86
C ALA A 25 -22.70 11.30 5.74
N SER A 26 -23.30 11.09 4.58
CA SER A 26 -23.97 9.84 4.27
C SER A 26 -22.95 8.70 4.38
N PRO A 27 -23.27 7.58 5.04
CA PRO A 27 -22.39 6.43 5.05
C PRO A 27 -22.14 6.00 3.59
N ALA A 28 -20.87 5.88 3.22
CA ALA A 28 -20.50 5.41 1.89
C ALA A 28 -21.08 3.99 1.71
N HIS A 29 -22.10 3.89 0.87
CA HIS A 29 -22.68 2.62 0.50
C HIS A 29 -21.62 1.83 -0.26
N ALA A 30 -21.29 0.64 0.22
CA ALA A 30 -20.50 -0.33 -0.53
C ALA A 30 -21.19 -0.51 -1.89
N SER A 31 -20.51 -0.18 -2.97
CA SER A 31 -21.02 -0.41 -4.32
C SER A 31 -21.13 -1.92 -4.53
N ALA A 32 -22.27 -2.37 -5.02
CA ALA A 32 -22.46 -3.76 -5.42
C ALA A 32 -21.33 -4.19 -6.39
N PRO A 33 -20.82 -5.42 -6.29
CA PRO A 33 -19.84 -5.95 -7.23
C PRO A 33 -20.38 -5.89 -8.66
N PRO A 34 -19.49 -5.76 -9.68
CA PRO A 34 -19.91 -5.76 -11.06
C PRO A 34 -20.65 -7.05 -11.42
N PRO A 35 -21.62 -7.02 -12.36
CA PRO A 35 -22.34 -8.21 -12.79
C PRO A 35 -21.38 -9.28 -13.32
N GLY A 36 -21.39 -10.47 -12.72
CA GLY A 36 -20.50 -11.58 -13.04
C GLY A 36 -19.57 -12.02 -11.91
N GLU A 37 -19.35 -11.20 -10.86
CA GLU A 37 -18.56 -11.59 -9.68
C GLU A 37 -19.45 -12.10 -8.52
N ALA A 38 -20.77 -11.97 -8.62
CA ALA A 38 -21.70 -12.24 -7.52
C ALA A 38 -21.86 -13.74 -7.16
N ASP A 39 -21.46 -14.65 -8.06
CA ASP A 39 -21.68 -16.09 -7.88
C ASP A 39 -20.45 -16.87 -7.36
N THR A 40 -19.31 -16.22 -7.15
CA THR A 40 -18.14 -16.90 -6.55
C THR A 40 -18.25 -16.81 -5.04
N PRO A 41 -18.33 -17.96 -4.31
CA PRO A 41 -18.33 -17.93 -2.86
C PRO A 41 -17.13 -17.17 -2.33
N LEU A 42 -17.36 -16.17 -1.47
CA LEU A 42 -16.27 -15.43 -0.82
C LEU A 42 -15.45 -16.43 0.02
N ALA A 43 -14.13 -16.40 -0.14
CA ALA A 43 -13.25 -17.12 0.78
C ALA A 43 -13.51 -16.63 2.22
N PRO A 44 -13.44 -17.50 3.25
CA PRO A 44 -13.75 -17.12 4.63
C PRO A 44 -13.06 -15.84 5.08
N GLY A 45 -11.78 -15.66 4.71
CA GLY A 45 -11.02 -14.44 5.00
C GLY A 45 -11.56 -13.19 4.30
N ALA A 46 -12.09 -13.30 3.08
CA ALA A 46 -12.68 -12.18 2.36
C ALA A 46 -14.00 -11.73 3.00
N ALA A 47 -14.82 -12.64 3.48
CA ALA A 47 -16.04 -12.31 4.21
C ALA A 47 -15.73 -11.57 5.52
N TYR A 48 -14.69 -11.99 6.24
CA TYR A 48 -14.19 -11.29 7.42
C TYR A 48 -13.80 -9.84 7.06
N LYS A 49 -12.95 -9.67 6.05
CA LYS A 49 -12.50 -8.34 5.60
C LYS A 49 -13.67 -7.43 5.22
N ALA A 50 -14.64 -7.94 4.46
CA ALA A 50 -15.81 -7.17 4.06
C ALA A 50 -16.67 -6.71 5.25
N ALA A 51 -16.76 -7.53 6.33
CA ALA A 51 -17.53 -7.18 7.52
C ALA A 51 -16.87 -6.09 8.37
N TYR A 52 -15.55 -5.99 8.37
CA TYR A 52 -14.79 -5.10 9.26
C TYR A 52 -14.07 -3.96 8.55
N ASP A 53 -14.15 -3.86 7.22
CA ASP A 53 -13.49 -2.77 6.49
C ASP A 53 -14.27 -1.46 6.62
N THR A 54 -13.72 -0.55 7.40
CA THR A 54 -14.27 0.79 7.58
C THR A 54 -13.89 1.78 6.47
N LEU A 55 -12.94 1.39 5.61
CA LEU A 55 -12.45 2.25 4.51
C LEU A 55 -13.25 2.04 3.22
N GLY A 56 -13.94 0.90 3.09
CA GLY A 56 -14.65 0.51 1.89
C GLY A 56 -13.71 0.19 0.71
N ALA A 57 -14.30 -0.11 -0.44
CA ALA A 57 -13.52 -0.35 -1.67
C ALA A 57 -12.86 0.94 -2.14
N GLN A 58 -11.55 1.04 -1.97
CA GLN A 58 -10.78 2.20 -2.39
C GLN A 58 -10.66 2.24 -3.90
N ARG A 59 -10.88 3.41 -4.47
CA ARG A 59 -10.87 3.60 -5.92
C ARG A 59 -9.76 4.55 -6.33
N LEU A 60 -8.93 4.09 -7.26
CA LEU A 60 -7.97 4.97 -7.91
C LEU A 60 -8.69 6.14 -8.60
N THR A 61 -8.11 7.33 -8.51
CA THR A 61 -8.54 8.48 -9.31
C THR A 61 -8.38 8.17 -10.81
N PRO A 62 -9.06 8.91 -11.70
CA PRO A 62 -8.85 8.75 -13.13
C PRO A 62 -7.39 8.91 -13.58
N ALA A 63 -6.63 9.79 -12.92
CA ALA A 63 -5.20 9.97 -13.20
C ALA A 63 -4.38 8.75 -12.78
N GLN A 64 -4.60 8.22 -11.59
CA GLN A 64 -3.95 7.01 -11.10
C GLN A 64 -4.27 5.79 -11.96
N ARG A 65 -5.53 5.61 -12.39
CA ARG A 65 -5.90 4.54 -13.33
C ARG A 65 -5.15 4.65 -14.66
N ARG A 66 -4.97 5.86 -15.20
CA ARG A 66 -4.20 6.06 -16.43
C ARG A 66 -2.73 5.71 -16.24
N LEU A 67 -2.12 6.11 -15.12
CA LEU A 67 -0.74 5.75 -14.80
C LEU A 67 -0.56 4.25 -14.62
N ASP A 68 -1.45 3.60 -13.87
CA ASP A 68 -1.47 2.15 -13.66
C ASP A 68 -1.59 1.42 -15.01
N ALA A 69 -2.54 1.81 -15.85
CA ALA A 69 -2.73 1.22 -17.18
C ALA A 69 -1.51 1.41 -18.10
N ALA A 70 -0.89 2.58 -18.09
CA ALA A 70 0.31 2.85 -18.89
C ALA A 70 1.52 2.05 -18.41
N LYS A 71 1.68 1.89 -17.10
CA LYS A 71 2.74 1.06 -16.50
C LYS A 71 2.46 -0.42 -16.77
N GLN A 72 1.20 -0.87 -16.64
CA GLN A 72 0.78 -2.24 -16.96
C GLN A 72 1.07 -2.62 -18.40
N ALA A 73 0.80 -1.73 -19.37
CA ALA A 73 1.12 -1.97 -20.77
C ALA A 73 2.62 -2.20 -20.98
N ARG A 74 3.48 -1.37 -20.35
CA ARG A 74 4.94 -1.55 -20.39
C ARG A 74 5.39 -2.87 -19.76
N ALA A 75 4.80 -3.25 -18.64
CA ALA A 75 5.12 -4.52 -17.98
C ALA A 75 4.75 -5.74 -18.85
N ALA A 76 3.64 -5.66 -19.57
CA ALA A 76 3.22 -6.71 -20.50
C ALA A 76 4.20 -6.86 -21.69
N ASP A 77 4.68 -5.75 -22.26
CA ASP A 77 5.66 -5.75 -23.35
C ASP A 77 7.00 -6.34 -22.91
N THR A 78 7.49 -5.97 -21.72
CA THR A 78 8.74 -6.51 -21.14
C THR A 78 8.64 -8.01 -20.95
N SER A 79 7.54 -8.51 -20.41
CA SER A 79 7.30 -9.94 -20.20
C SER A 79 7.23 -10.75 -21.51
N ALA A 80 6.74 -10.15 -22.60
CA ALA A 80 6.70 -10.77 -23.92
C ALA A 80 8.13 -10.90 -24.52
N THR A 81 8.96 -9.89 -24.34
CA THR A 81 10.35 -9.84 -24.82
C THR A 81 11.24 -10.82 -24.04
N ALA A 82 11.09 -10.90 -22.71
CA ALA A 82 11.88 -11.80 -21.87
C ALA A 82 11.61 -13.29 -22.17
N ARG A 83 10.36 -13.65 -22.53
CA ARG A 83 10.01 -15.02 -22.96
C ARG A 83 10.65 -15.45 -24.28
N GLY A 84 11.09 -14.49 -25.11
CA GLY A 84 11.81 -14.74 -26.37
C GLY A 84 13.33 -14.87 -26.24
N ALA A 85 13.92 -14.48 -25.11
CA ALA A 85 15.36 -14.42 -24.89
C ALA A 85 15.83 -15.49 -23.89
N GLY A 86 15.83 -16.75 -24.28
CA GLY A 86 16.61 -17.84 -23.64
C GLY A 86 16.40 -18.07 -22.13
N ALA A 87 16.51 -19.36 -21.73
CA ALA A 87 16.29 -19.83 -20.36
C ALA A 87 16.89 -18.92 -19.27
N ALA A 88 16.00 -18.37 -18.44
CA ALA A 88 16.40 -17.75 -17.19
C ALA A 88 17.15 -18.79 -16.33
N LEU A 89 18.21 -18.35 -15.64
CA LEU A 89 18.90 -19.17 -14.65
C LEU A 89 17.90 -19.61 -13.58
N ALA A 90 17.92 -20.89 -13.21
CA ALA A 90 17.09 -21.43 -12.14
C ALA A 90 17.35 -20.67 -10.84
N GLY A 91 16.26 -20.30 -10.10
CA GLY A 91 16.36 -19.61 -8.83
C GLY A 91 15.51 -18.33 -8.74
N TYR A 92 15.91 -17.45 -7.84
CA TYR A 92 15.23 -16.16 -7.64
C TYR A 92 16.01 -15.03 -8.32
N LYS A 93 15.26 -14.12 -8.96
CA LYS A 93 15.75 -12.80 -9.31
C LYS A 93 15.29 -11.82 -8.24
N LEU A 94 16.23 -11.07 -7.65
CA LEU A 94 16.00 -10.12 -6.58
C LEU A 94 16.32 -8.71 -7.07
N SER A 95 15.60 -7.72 -6.55
CA SER A 95 15.89 -6.29 -6.80
C SER A 95 17.07 -5.78 -5.98
N GLY A 96 17.50 -6.56 -4.97
CA GLY A 96 18.61 -6.20 -4.09
C GLY A 96 18.23 -5.27 -2.94
N ALA A 97 16.97 -5.26 -2.52
CA ALA A 97 16.53 -4.49 -1.37
C ALA A 97 17.24 -4.93 -0.08
N LEU A 98 17.56 -3.96 0.78
CA LEU A 98 18.34 -4.19 1.99
C LEU A 98 17.42 -4.18 3.21
N HIS A 99 17.30 -5.35 3.86
CA HIS A 99 16.43 -5.52 5.03
C HIS A 99 16.79 -4.57 6.17
N GLN A 100 15.75 -4.06 6.83
CA GLN A 100 15.86 -3.24 8.03
C GLN A 100 14.70 -3.55 8.99
N SER A 101 15.00 -4.11 10.17
CA SER A 101 13.96 -4.40 11.16
C SER A 101 13.27 -3.12 11.62
N GLN A 102 11.93 -3.16 11.77
CA GLN A 102 11.18 -2.02 12.30
C GLN A 102 11.55 -1.72 13.76
N LYS A 103 11.54 -0.42 14.10
CA LYS A 103 12.00 0.04 15.42
C LYS A 103 10.90 0.05 16.48
N THR A 104 9.64 0.04 16.10
CA THR A 104 8.48 0.01 16.99
C THR A 104 7.46 -1.01 16.50
N SER A 105 6.47 -1.36 17.32
CA SER A 105 5.43 -2.34 16.95
C SER A 105 4.53 -1.88 15.79
N TYR A 106 4.56 -0.60 15.41
CA TYR A 106 3.70 -0.02 14.36
C TYR A 106 4.47 0.67 13.21
N TRP A 107 5.81 0.46 13.11
CA TRP A 107 6.64 1.05 12.05
C TRP A 107 6.94 0.12 10.88
N CYS A 108 6.08 -0.85 10.61
CA CYS A 108 6.22 -1.68 9.40
C CYS A 108 6.25 -0.83 8.13
N GLY A 109 5.39 0.20 8.00
CA GLY A 109 5.39 1.10 6.84
C GLY A 109 6.68 1.91 6.69
N PRO A 110 7.17 2.63 7.73
CA PRO A 110 8.47 3.31 7.69
C PRO A 110 9.64 2.40 7.33
N ALA A 111 9.69 1.20 7.89
CA ALA A 111 10.72 0.22 7.57
C ALA A 111 10.59 -0.28 6.12
N THR A 112 9.37 -0.61 5.66
CA THR A 112 9.12 -1.00 4.28
C THR A 112 9.50 0.10 3.29
N LEU A 113 9.20 1.38 3.58
CA LEU A 113 9.61 2.49 2.72
C LEU A 113 11.12 2.52 2.50
N VAL A 114 11.91 2.42 3.58
CA VAL A 114 13.39 2.49 3.48
C VAL A 114 13.98 1.22 2.86
N ILE A 115 13.37 0.05 3.08
CA ILE A 115 13.75 -1.21 2.44
C ILE A 115 13.46 -1.14 0.93
N THR A 116 12.23 -0.80 0.55
CA THR A 116 11.81 -0.70 -0.86
C THR A 116 12.66 0.31 -1.63
N GLN A 117 12.98 1.45 -1.01
CA GLN A 117 13.85 2.45 -1.60
C GLN A 117 15.27 1.92 -1.86
N SER A 118 15.82 1.11 -0.95
CA SER A 118 17.18 0.59 -1.05
C SER A 118 17.39 -0.37 -2.24
N ALA A 119 16.32 -0.96 -2.77
CA ALA A 119 16.40 -1.79 -3.96
C ALA A 119 17.00 -1.03 -5.15
N HIS A 120 16.60 0.24 -5.33
CA HIS A 120 17.03 1.06 -6.46
C HIS A 120 18.38 1.78 -6.23
N ASP A 121 18.61 2.27 -5.01
CA ASP A 121 19.77 3.14 -4.74
C ASP A 121 20.88 2.47 -3.90
N GLY A 122 20.66 1.22 -3.43
CA GLY A 122 21.65 0.44 -2.67
C GLY A 122 22.00 1.02 -1.29
N VAL A 123 21.25 2.01 -0.77
CA VAL A 123 21.59 2.67 0.48
C VAL A 123 20.88 2.03 1.67
N ALA A 124 21.66 1.40 2.53
CA ALA A 124 21.20 0.81 3.79
C ALA A 124 21.07 1.86 4.91
N GLY A 125 20.40 1.46 6.00
CA GLY A 125 20.44 2.18 7.28
C GLY A 125 19.73 3.52 7.29
N ARG A 126 18.83 3.79 6.36
CA ARG A 126 18.02 5.01 6.34
C ARG A 126 17.19 5.18 7.59
N SER A 127 16.93 6.44 7.94
CA SER A 127 16.14 6.81 9.09
C SER A 127 14.68 6.38 8.94
N GLN A 128 14.24 5.42 9.75
CA GLN A 128 12.82 5.08 9.87
C GLN A 128 12.02 6.20 10.54
N GLN A 129 12.66 7.05 11.38
CA GLN A 129 12.00 8.21 11.97
C GLN A 129 11.60 9.23 10.88
N ASP A 130 12.50 9.51 9.94
CA ASP A 130 12.19 10.42 8.83
C ASP A 130 11.14 9.81 7.89
N ALA A 131 11.19 8.49 7.71
CA ALA A 131 10.17 7.75 6.97
C ALA A 131 8.80 7.82 7.68
N ALA A 132 8.75 7.64 9.00
CA ALA A 132 7.53 7.74 9.79
C ALA A 132 6.93 9.14 9.74
N THR A 133 7.77 10.18 9.84
CA THR A 133 7.35 11.57 9.72
C THR A 133 6.79 11.86 8.32
N LEU A 134 7.47 11.43 7.26
CA LEU A 134 7.02 11.61 5.88
C LEU A 134 5.69 10.90 5.63
N LEU A 135 5.55 9.63 6.03
CA LEU A 135 4.35 8.82 5.87
C LEU A 135 3.20 9.23 6.79
N LYS A 136 3.42 10.17 7.71
CA LYS A 136 2.47 10.51 8.80
C LYS A 136 2.04 9.28 9.60
N THR A 137 2.97 8.34 9.81
CA THR A 137 2.75 7.13 10.60
C THR A 137 2.46 7.50 12.05
N ASN A 138 1.44 6.90 12.62
CA ASN A 138 1.06 7.05 14.02
C ASN A 138 0.97 5.68 14.72
N THR A 139 0.43 5.61 15.94
CA THR A 139 0.30 4.37 16.70
C THR A 139 -0.61 3.32 16.06
N SER A 140 -1.46 3.71 15.12
CA SER A 140 -2.26 2.81 14.28
C SER A 140 -1.51 2.33 13.03
N GLY A 141 -0.24 2.71 12.88
CA GLY A 141 0.59 2.34 11.73
C GLY A 141 0.56 3.37 10.58
N THR A 142 0.96 2.92 9.41
CA THR A 142 0.95 3.69 8.16
C THR A 142 -0.31 3.35 7.37
N ALA A 143 -1.09 4.37 7.06
CA ALA A 143 -2.32 4.19 6.29
C ALA A 143 -2.04 3.60 4.89
N TRP A 144 -2.95 2.74 4.43
CA TRP A 144 -2.96 2.32 3.03
C TRP A 144 -3.43 3.46 2.12
N TYR A 145 -4.51 4.15 2.52
CA TYR A 145 -5.16 5.21 1.76
C TYR A 145 -5.78 6.26 2.70
N GLY A 146 -6.10 7.44 2.14
CA GLY A 146 -6.83 8.49 2.83
C GLY A 146 -5.96 9.45 3.63
N VAL A 147 -4.63 9.39 3.48
CA VAL A 147 -3.70 10.31 4.15
C VAL A 147 -2.83 11.02 3.11
N ASP A 148 -3.04 12.32 2.96
CA ASP A 148 -2.17 13.17 2.17
C ASP A 148 -0.90 13.49 2.97
N ILE A 149 0.25 13.11 2.43
CA ILE A 149 1.55 13.46 3.01
C ILE A 149 2.05 14.81 2.47
N ASN A 150 3.09 15.37 3.09
CA ASN A 150 3.59 16.70 2.73
C ASN A 150 4.56 16.63 1.52
N VAL A 151 4.02 16.30 0.35
CA VAL A 151 4.73 16.27 -0.94
C VAL A 151 3.90 16.98 -2.01
N PRO A 152 4.48 17.44 -3.13
CA PRO A 152 3.72 18.01 -4.23
C PRO A 152 2.73 17.00 -4.84
N GLY A 153 1.45 17.36 -4.94
CA GLY A 153 0.41 16.57 -5.57
C GLY A 153 0.11 15.22 -4.89
N PRO A 154 -0.17 15.21 -3.56
CA PRO A 154 -0.45 13.95 -2.86
C PRO A 154 -1.70 13.29 -3.44
N THR A 155 -1.72 11.95 -3.39
CA THR A 155 -2.77 11.15 -4.02
C THR A 155 -3.68 10.44 -3.01
N GLY A 156 -3.41 10.62 -1.72
CA GLY A 156 -4.05 9.89 -0.64
C GLY A 156 -3.45 8.49 -0.40
N TYR A 157 -2.43 8.08 -1.17
CA TYR A 157 -1.70 6.84 -0.98
C TYR A 157 -0.29 7.14 -0.44
N PRO A 158 -0.12 7.27 0.87
CA PRO A 158 1.11 7.80 1.47
C PRO A 158 2.37 7.03 1.05
N MET A 159 2.31 5.71 0.91
CA MET A 159 3.46 4.91 0.48
C MET A 159 3.86 5.19 -0.96
N ALA A 160 2.91 5.29 -1.88
CA ALA A 160 3.19 5.62 -3.29
C ALA A 160 3.75 7.04 -3.42
N ASP A 161 3.14 7.98 -2.74
CA ASP A 161 3.56 9.39 -2.72
C ASP A 161 4.98 9.54 -2.13
N ALA A 162 5.28 8.82 -1.04
CA ALA A 162 6.60 8.85 -0.41
C ALA A 162 7.69 8.20 -1.29
N LEU A 163 7.39 7.07 -1.93
CA LEU A 163 8.32 6.41 -2.86
C LEU A 163 8.62 7.31 -4.06
N ASN A 164 7.61 7.91 -4.68
CA ASN A 164 7.80 8.83 -5.80
C ASN A 164 8.54 10.11 -5.41
N HIS A 165 8.34 10.60 -4.18
CA HIS A 165 9.07 11.75 -3.65
C HIS A 165 10.56 11.42 -3.43
N ARG A 166 10.86 10.23 -2.91
CA ARG A 166 12.24 9.80 -2.59
C ARG A 166 12.99 9.24 -3.80
N LEU A 167 12.27 8.72 -4.79
CA LEU A 167 12.80 8.17 -6.04
C LEU A 167 12.13 8.86 -7.23
N PRO A 168 12.52 10.12 -7.54
CA PRO A 168 11.94 10.85 -8.66
C PRO A 168 12.11 10.08 -9.98
N GLY A 169 11.02 9.90 -10.71
CA GLY A 169 11.01 9.14 -11.97
C GLY A 169 10.70 7.64 -11.83
N ALA A 170 10.67 7.08 -10.63
CA ALA A 170 10.33 5.67 -10.42
C ALA A 170 8.90 5.32 -10.86
N GLY A 171 7.97 6.28 -10.78
CA GLY A 171 6.60 6.10 -11.25
C GLY A 171 5.82 5.03 -10.46
N TYR A 172 6.00 4.99 -9.15
CA TYR A 172 5.22 4.11 -8.28
C TYR A 172 3.74 4.43 -8.34
N VAL A 173 2.92 3.41 -8.56
CA VAL A 173 1.46 3.51 -8.58
C VAL A 173 0.83 2.53 -7.59
N PRO A 174 -0.22 2.91 -6.86
CA PRO A 174 -0.95 1.99 -6.02
C PRO A 174 -1.83 1.07 -6.87
N ARG A 175 -1.88 -0.20 -6.53
CA ARG A 175 -2.81 -1.19 -7.06
C ARG A 175 -3.70 -1.70 -5.95
N ALA A 176 -4.91 -1.18 -5.85
CA ALA A 176 -5.91 -1.68 -4.92
C ALA A 176 -6.46 -3.03 -5.37
N LEU A 177 -6.64 -3.95 -4.43
CA LEU A 177 -7.17 -5.29 -4.67
C LEU A 177 -8.56 -5.45 -4.03
N PRO A 178 -9.49 -6.18 -4.67
CA PRO A 178 -10.73 -6.58 -4.02
C PRO A 178 -10.46 -7.52 -2.83
N TYR A 179 -11.45 -7.74 -1.95
CA TYR A 179 -11.29 -8.66 -0.83
C TYR A 179 -10.94 -10.09 -1.27
N THR A 180 -11.49 -10.51 -2.40
CA THR A 180 -11.10 -11.76 -3.09
C THR A 180 -10.43 -11.39 -4.40
N PRO A 181 -9.09 -11.35 -4.47
CA PRO A 181 -8.39 -11.08 -5.71
C PRO A 181 -8.70 -12.13 -6.77
N THR A 182 -9.03 -11.66 -7.98
CA THR A 182 -9.35 -12.49 -9.12
C THR A 182 -8.10 -13.17 -9.70
N ALA A 183 -8.28 -14.13 -10.59
CA ALA A 183 -7.19 -14.71 -11.36
C ALA A 183 -6.41 -13.65 -12.17
N THR A 184 -7.11 -12.63 -12.67
CA THR A 184 -6.50 -11.50 -13.37
C THR A 184 -5.64 -10.66 -12.42
N ASP A 185 -6.09 -10.37 -11.19
CA ASP A 185 -5.29 -9.64 -10.21
C ASP A 185 -4.00 -10.39 -9.86
N LYS A 186 -4.09 -11.70 -9.68
CA LYS A 186 -2.94 -12.58 -9.43
C LYS A 186 -1.96 -12.61 -10.61
N ALA A 187 -2.48 -12.70 -11.84
CA ALA A 187 -1.66 -12.64 -13.05
C ALA A 187 -0.98 -11.27 -13.20
N ASN A 188 -1.68 -10.18 -12.95
CA ASN A 188 -1.13 -8.83 -12.97
C ASN A 188 -0.04 -8.65 -11.91
N PHE A 189 -0.23 -9.17 -10.69
CA PHE A 189 0.80 -9.08 -9.65
C PHE A 189 2.10 -9.78 -10.08
N LYS A 190 2.02 -10.96 -10.72
CA LYS A 190 3.19 -11.67 -11.27
C LYS A 190 3.93 -10.83 -12.32
N GLN A 191 3.19 -10.14 -13.19
CA GLN A 191 3.79 -9.23 -14.18
C GLN A 191 4.43 -8.02 -13.51
N HIS A 192 3.79 -7.44 -12.49
CA HIS A 192 4.28 -6.26 -11.79
C HIS A 192 5.57 -6.55 -11.03
N ILE A 193 5.64 -7.67 -10.30
CA ILE A 193 6.88 -8.02 -9.59
C ILE A 193 8.02 -8.32 -10.55
N THR A 194 7.77 -9.03 -11.64
CA THR A 194 8.76 -9.24 -12.69
C THR A 194 9.26 -7.92 -13.24
N HIS A 195 8.34 -7.02 -13.66
CA HIS A 195 8.69 -5.73 -14.22
C HIS A 195 9.52 -4.88 -13.24
N ASN A 196 9.06 -4.75 -12.00
CA ASN A 196 9.78 -3.92 -11.01
C ASN A 196 11.17 -4.49 -10.71
N THR A 197 11.26 -5.81 -10.42
CA THR A 197 12.53 -6.46 -10.11
C THR A 197 13.52 -6.37 -11.28
N ASP A 198 13.04 -6.48 -12.52
CA ASP A 198 13.86 -6.39 -13.73
C ASP A 198 14.44 -4.98 -13.96
N HIS A 199 13.92 -3.98 -13.25
CA HIS A 199 14.39 -2.59 -13.28
C HIS A 199 14.96 -2.12 -11.93
N ASP A 200 15.36 -3.05 -11.06
CA ASP A 200 15.94 -2.79 -9.73
C ASP A 200 15.01 -2.00 -8.78
N TYR A 201 13.70 -2.27 -8.86
CA TYR A 201 12.69 -1.76 -7.96
C TYR A 201 12.01 -2.89 -7.19
N ALA A 202 11.82 -2.70 -5.88
CA ALA A 202 10.95 -3.55 -5.07
C ALA A 202 9.52 -3.02 -5.07
N ILE A 203 8.56 -3.85 -4.65
CA ILE A 203 7.15 -3.49 -4.47
C ILE A 203 6.85 -3.35 -2.98
N ALA A 204 6.13 -2.33 -2.57
CA ALA A 204 5.62 -2.23 -1.21
C ALA A 204 4.23 -2.88 -1.12
N GLY A 205 4.13 -4.03 -0.47
CA GLY A 205 2.88 -4.78 -0.26
C GLY A 205 2.22 -4.38 1.05
N ASN A 206 0.89 -4.16 1.03
CA ASN A 206 0.09 -3.93 2.22
C ASN A 206 -0.76 -5.17 2.53
N ALA A 207 -0.28 -5.99 3.45
CA ALA A 207 -0.94 -7.18 3.92
C ALA A 207 -2.08 -6.85 4.87
N TRP A 208 -3.16 -7.59 4.74
CA TRP A 208 -4.23 -7.68 5.74
C TRP A 208 -4.51 -9.16 6.01
N GLU A 209 -3.87 -9.67 7.02
CA GLU A 209 -4.02 -11.03 7.49
C GLU A 209 -5.22 -11.11 8.43
N VAL A 210 -5.98 -12.19 8.34
CA VAL A 210 -7.20 -12.37 9.15
C VAL A 210 -7.26 -13.78 9.71
N PRO A 211 -7.88 -14.00 10.88
CA PRO A 211 -8.00 -15.31 11.47
C PRO A 211 -8.62 -16.33 10.51
N GLY A 212 -7.99 -17.50 10.39
CA GLY A 212 -8.42 -18.56 9.46
C GLY A 212 -8.09 -18.34 8.00
N GLY A 213 -7.48 -17.21 7.66
CA GLY A 213 -6.94 -16.90 6.33
C GLY A 213 -5.46 -17.28 6.19
N PRO A 214 -4.86 -17.04 5.02
CA PRO A 214 -3.42 -17.18 4.86
C PRO A 214 -2.67 -16.06 5.59
N HIS A 215 -1.48 -16.39 6.09
CA HIS A 215 -0.60 -15.47 6.79
C HIS A 215 0.79 -15.46 6.14
N LEU A 216 1.53 -14.38 6.37
CA LEU A 216 2.95 -14.31 6.07
C LEU A 216 3.73 -15.31 6.90
N VAL A 217 4.92 -15.68 6.45
CA VAL A 217 5.73 -16.73 7.09
C VAL A 217 6.11 -16.33 8.52
N GLY A 218 5.73 -17.15 9.48
CA GLY A 218 6.00 -16.94 10.90
C GLY A 218 5.01 -16.00 11.62
N HIS A 219 4.03 -15.45 10.92
CA HIS A 219 2.97 -14.65 11.55
C HIS A 219 1.94 -15.53 12.25
N PRO A 220 1.39 -15.10 13.41
CA PRO A 220 0.35 -15.83 14.12
C PRO A 220 -1.01 -15.72 13.42
N ASN A 221 -1.89 -16.68 13.70
CA ASN A 221 -3.26 -16.71 13.15
C ASN A 221 -4.18 -15.70 13.87
N ILE A 222 -3.91 -14.40 13.70
CA ILE A 222 -4.68 -13.27 14.23
C ILE A 222 -4.86 -12.21 13.14
N GLU A 223 -5.64 -11.17 13.39
CA GLU A 223 -5.71 -10.04 12.48
C GLU A 223 -4.42 -9.20 12.55
N ILE A 224 -3.79 -8.99 11.38
CA ILE A 224 -2.56 -8.19 11.28
C ILE A 224 -2.66 -7.30 10.04
N PHE A 225 -2.49 -5.98 10.23
CA PHE A 225 -2.19 -5.03 9.16
C PHE A 225 -0.69 -4.83 9.08
N HIS A 226 -0.11 -5.12 7.93
CA HIS A 226 1.35 -5.12 7.82
C HIS A 226 1.83 -4.64 6.46
N TRP A 227 2.97 -3.96 6.44
CA TRP A 227 3.69 -3.59 5.25
C TRP A 227 4.93 -4.45 5.09
N VAL A 228 5.18 -4.95 3.88
CA VAL A 228 6.37 -5.72 3.51
C VAL A 228 6.99 -5.19 2.22
N SER A 229 8.28 -5.39 2.03
CA SER A 229 8.95 -5.10 0.75
C SER A 229 9.09 -6.39 -0.04
N ILE A 230 8.43 -6.46 -1.19
CA ILE A 230 8.47 -7.61 -2.09
C ILE A 230 9.65 -7.38 -3.02
N ASP A 231 10.68 -8.21 -2.87
CA ASP A 231 12.02 -7.98 -3.39
C ASP A 231 12.32 -8.75 -4.68
N GLY A 232 11.60 -9.85 -4.95
CA GLY A 232 11.93 -10.68 -6.09
C GLY A 232 10.94 -11.77 -6.40
N TYR A 233 11.29 -12.58 -7.41
CA TYR A 233 10.46 -13.68 -7.89
C TYR A 233 11.31 -14.87 -8.34
N ASN A 234 10.72 -16.07 -8.31
CA ASN A 234 11.38 -17.23 -8.85
C ASN A 234 11.30 -17.25 -10.39
N THR A 235 12.43 -17.44 -11.03
CA THR A 235 12.58 -17.39 -12.49
C THR A 235 12.09 -18.68 -13.17
N ASP A 236 12.08 -19.80 -12.46
CA ASP A 236 11.75 -21.12 -13.03
C ASP A 236 10.26 -21.28 -13.37
N THR A 237 9.40 -20.55 -12.68
CA THR A 237 7.95 -20.75 -12.70
C THR A 237 7.18 -19.45 -13.02
N ALA A 238 7.79 -18.51 -13.73
CA ALA A 238 7.17 -17.26 -14.13
C ALA A 238 6.51 -16.53 -12.95
N ALA A 239 7.28 -16.33 -11.88
CA ALA A 239 6.86 -15.65 -10.65
C ALA A 239 5.73 -16.36 -9.88
N ALA A 240 5.65 -17.70 -9.92
CA ALA A 240 4.70 -18.45 -9.08
C ALA A 240 4.99 -18.28 -7.58
N GLN A 241 6.25 -18.02 -7.21
CA GLN A 241 6.67 -17.63 -5.88
C GLN A 241 7.39 -16.29 -5.92
N VAL A 242 7.28 -15.54 -4.83
CA VAL A 242 7.97 -14.27 -4.63
C VAL A 242 8.80 -14.30 -3.35
N ASP A 243 9.89 -13.55 -3.37
CA ASP A 243 10.68 -13.22 -2.18
C ASP A 243 10.18 -11.90 -1.59
N TYR A 244 10.13 -11.80 -0.27
CA TYR A 244 9.83 -10.56 0.41
C TYR A 244 10.67 -10.40 1.67
N LEU A 245 10.93 -9.17 2.04
CA LEU A 245 11.62 -8.75 3.25
C LEU A 245 10.58 -8.27 4.26
N ASP A 246 10.57 -8.93 5.42
CA ASP A 246 9.63 -8.63 6.48
C ASP A 246 10.28 -7.73 7.55
N PRO A 247 9.77 -6.51 7.76
CA PRO A 247 10.29 -5.61 8.79
C PRO A 247 10.22 -6.14 10.22
N VAL A 248 9.35 -7.13 10.51
CA VAL A 248 9.29 -7.78 11.84
C VAL A 248 10.49 -8.70 12.06
N GLY A 249 11.05 -9.26 11.00
CA GLY A 249 12.22 -10.14 11.09
C GLY A 249 13.39 -9.45 11.83
N GLY A 250 13.82 -10.06 12.94
CA GLY A 250 14.90 -9.52 13.78
C GLY A 250 14.47 -8.45 14.79
N VAL A 251 13.18 -8.17 14.92
CA VAL A 251 12.63 -7.34 16.01
C VAL A 251 12.69 -8.13 17.34
N SER A 252 12.97 -7.43 18.46
CA SER A 252 12.91 -8.05 19.78
C SER A 252 11.49 -8.49 20.14
N THR A 253 11.36 -9.66 20.76
CA THR A 253 10.08 -10.14 21.33
C THR A 253 9.52 -9.25 22.43
N SER A 254 10.31 -8.35 23.00
CA SER A 254 9.83 -7.30 23.91
C SER A 254 9.07 -6.18 23.18
N VAL A 255 9.25 -6.01 21.87
CA VAL A 255 8.55 -5.02 21.03
C VAL A 255 7.36 -5.65 20.33
N ILE A 256 7.56 -6.85 19.77
CA ILE A 256 6.51 -7.66 19.12
C ILE A 256 6.66 -9.09 19.62
N SER A 257 5.72 -9.56 20.43
CA SER A 257 5.85 -10.82 21.17
C SER A 257 6.08 -12.06 20.28
N TRP A 258 5.58 -12.04 19.04
CA TRP A 258 5.71 -13.12 18.08
C TRP A 258 6.83 -12.94 17.05
N ALA A 259 7.62 -11.87 17.14
CA ALA A 259 8.69 -11.57 16.17
C ALA A 259 9.76 -12.67 16.07
N GLY A 260 9.95 -13.47 17.13
CA GLY A 260 10.93 -14.55 17.13
C GLY A 260 10.69 -15.65 16.07
N SER A 261 9.46 -15.75 15.54
CA SER A 261 9.09 -16.71 14.50
C SER A 261 9.24 -16.15 13.09
N VAL A 262 9.45 -14.84 12.93
CA VAL A 262 9.41 -14.15 11.63
C VAL A 262 10.81 -14.06 11.04
N PRO A 263 11.07 -14.65 9.88
CA PRO A 263 12.34 -14.48 9.18
C PRO A 263 12.46 -13.07 8.59
N LYS A 264 13.69 -12.60 8.38
CA LYS A 264 13.96 -11.32 7.70
C LYS A 264 13.60 -11.32 6.23
N SER A 265 13.68 -12.49 5.61
CA SER A 265 13.32 -12.76 4.22
C SER A 265 12.59 -14.09 4.16
N ALA A 266 11.58 -14.19 3.33
CA ALA A 266 10.84 -15.42 3.11
C ALA A 266 10.32 -15.51 1.68
N HIS A 267 10.06 -16.76 1.24
CA HIS A 267 9.39 -17.05 -0.02
C HIS A 267 7.94 -17.43 0.24
N ILE A 268 7.05 -16.95 -0.60
CA ILE A 268 5.62 -17.29 -0.53
C ILE A 268 5.05 -17.41 -1.95
N SER A 269 4.00 -18.22 -2.11
CA SER A 269 3.25 -18.25 -3.37
C SER A 269 2.75 -16.82 -3.69
N SER A 270 2.98 -16.36 -4.92
CA SER A 270 2.50 -15.05 -5.38
C SER A 270 0.97 -14.96 -5.30
N ASP A 271 0.25 -16.06 -5.53
CA ASP A 271 -1.21 -16.14 -5.42
C ASP A 271 -1.66 -16.00 -3.94
N THR A 272 -0.91 -16.62 -3.02
CA THR A 272 -1.17 -16.50 -1.58
C THR A 272 -0.92 -15.08 -1.10
N LEU A 273 0.21 -14.46 -1.48
CA LEU A 273 0.50 -13.09 -1.08
C LEU A 273 -0.54 -12.11 -1.65
N THR A 274 -0.97 -12.30 -2.90
CA THR A 274 -2.05 -11.47 -3.48
C THR A 274 -3.34 -11.62 -2.66
N THR A 275 -3.67 -12.83 -2.20
CA THR A 275 -4.83 -13.08 -1.33
C THR A 275 -4.69 -12.39 0.02
N ILE A 276 -3.51 -12.43 0.64
CA ILE A 276 -3.22 -11.72 1.89
C ILE A 276 -3.42 -10.21 1.71
N MET A 277 -2.96 -9.64 0.59
CA MET A 277 -3.13 -8.23 0.27
C MET A 277 -4.56 -7.84 -0.16
N GLY A 278 -5.47 -8.80 -0.33
CA GLY A 278 -6.87 -8.54 -0.68
C GLY A 278 -7.55 -7.58 0.29
N GLY A 279 -8.35 -6.63 -0.21
CA GLY A 279 -8.95 -5.53 0.55
C GLY A 279 -8.01 -4.37 0.83
N ARG A 280 -6.74 -4.50 0.47
CA ARG A 280 -5.68 -3.49 0.46
C ARG A 280 -5.04 -3.50 -0.91
N GLY A 281 -3.79 -3.86 -1.04
CA GLY A 281 -3.09 -3.95 -2.30
C GLY A 281 -1.59 -3.75 -2.16
N TYR A 282 -0.98 -3.19 -3.18
CA TYR A 282 0.46 -2.95 -3.21
C TYR A 282 0.78 -1.69 -4.02
N VAL A 283 1.99 -1.21 -3.87
CA VAL A 283 2.54 -0.06 -4.59
C VAL A 283 3.72 -0.56 -5.42
N TRP A 284 3.58 -0.43 -6.76
CA TRP A 284 4.53 -1.00 -7.73
C TRP A 284 5.03 0.01 -8.73
#